data_fe3df4d8fc4b8aaaa2df4bc1f9b5e222
#
_entry.id   fe3df4d8fc4b8aaaa2df4bc1f9b5e222
#
_cell.length_a   1.000
_cell.length_b   1.000
_cell.length_c   1.000
_cell.angle_alpha   90.00
_cell.angle_beta   90.00
_cell.angle_gamma   90.00
#
_symmetry.space_group_name_H-M   'P 1'
#
loop_
_entity.id
_entity.type
_entity.pdbx_description
1 polymer ?
#
loop_
_entity_poly.entity_id
_entity_poly.type
_entity_poly.pdbx_seq_one_letter_code
_entity_poly.pdbx_strand_id
1 'polypeptide(L)'
;MLNPVLAGQNLTADFFNTSIDNARSMKYQKTDLTRNNTTTYLDSTDLVIALAAGAAYTFEGLFFYDTSATADIKIRITLPTGAVSLISPWSSGTGISATANPLNQQAVADVSDVNEWIAGGVAIGTLMSIRPVGWINVTGSAGNLTVGFAQNTASAVNTLLKQGSWIALTRVF
;
A
#
# COMPACT_ATOMS: atom_id res chain seq x y z
N MET A 1 -20.43 0.77 6.24
CA MET A 1 -21.88 0.52 6.06
C MET A 1 -22.58 1.85 6.27
N LEU A 2 -23.38 2.34 5.32
CA LEU A 2 -24.14 3.56 5.53
C LEU A 2 -25.24 3.28 6.57
N ASN A 3 -25.33 4.11 7.61
CA ASN A 3 -26.40 4.00 8.57
C ASN A 3 -27.74 4.36 7.87
N PRO A 4 -28.78 3.52 7.97
CA PRO A 4 -30.08 3.84 7.38
C PRO A 4 -30.66 5.06 8.10
N VAL A 5 -31.19 6.02 7.32
CA VAL A 5 -31.93 7.15 7.85
C VAL A 5 -33.37 6.70 8.07
N LEU A 6 -33.85 6.79 9.29
CA LEU A 6 -35.22 6.49 9.64
C LEU A 6 -36.12 7.70 9.36
N ALA A 7 -37.39 7.45 8.99
CA ALA A 7 -38.37 8.52 8.78
C ALA A 7 -38.53 9.37 10.06
N GLY A 8 -38.40 10.70 9.94
CA GLY A 8 -38.44 11.64 11.06
C GLY A 8 -37.10 11.90 11.76
N GLN A 9 -36.02 11.28 11.34
CA GLN A 9 -34.70 11.53 11.86
C GLN A 9 -34.11 12.83 11.27
N ASN A 10 -33.62 13.72 12.13
CA ASN A 10 -32.91 14.91 11.68
C ASN A 10 -31.52 14.51 11.15
N LEU A 11 -31.22 14.93 9.93
CA LEU A 11 -29.88 14.79 9.36
C LEU A 11 -28.97 15.86 9.96
N THR A 12 -28.19 15.48 10.96
CA THR A 12 -27.20 16.36 11.59
C THR A 12 -25.86 16.32 10.83
N ALA A 13 -25.02 17.34 11.03
CA ALA A 13 -23.66 17.34 10.52
C ALA A 13 -22.89 16.11 11.00
N ASP A 14 -23.10 15.67 12.24
CA ASP A 14 -22.47 14.48 12.80
C ASP A 14 -22.89 13.19 12.10
N PHE A 15 -24.15 13.08 11.70
CA PHE A 15 -24.62 11.95 10.90
C PHE A 15 -23.91 11.89 9.55
N PHE A 16 -23.80 13.03 8.85
CA PHE A 16 -23.09 13.11 7.59
C PHE A 16 -21.60 12.84 7.76
N ASN A 17 -20.95 13.43 8.76
CA ASN A 17 -19.53 13.22 9.03
C ASN A 17 -19.22 11.76 9.35
N THR A 18 -20.03 11.10 10.19
CA THR A 18 -19.88 9.67 10.49
C THR A 18 -20.05 8.81 9.23
N SER A 19 -20.98 9.18 8.35
CA SER A 19 -21.19 8.46 7.09
C SER A 19 -20.03 8.67 6.10
N ILE A 20 -19.40 9.84 6.11
CA ILE A 20 -18.21 10.15 5.31
C ILE A 20 -16.97 9.47 5.87
N ASP A 21 -16.83 9.40 7.20
CA ASP A 21 -15.70 8.72 7.87
C ASP A 21 -15.66 7.21 7.56
N ASN A 22 -16.80 6.60 7.27
CA ASN A 22 -16.89 5.22 6.78
C ASN A 22 -16.73 5.11 5.26
N ALA A 23 -16.44 6.20 4.55
CA ALA A 23 -16.24 6.20 3.12
C ALA A 23 -14.88 5.56 2.75
N ARG A 24 -14.84 4.98 1.56
CA ARG A 24 -13.60 4.50 0.97
C ARG A 24 -12.70 5.68 0.62
N SER A 25 -11.50 5.71 1.19
CA SER A 25 -10.46 6.66 0.83
C SER A 25 -9.53 6.04 -0.20
N MET A 26 -9.29 6.72 -1.32
CA MET A 26 -8.43 6.24 -2.39
C MET A 26 -7.41 7.31 -2.78
N LYS A 27 -6.17 6.89 -3.02
CA LYS A 27 -5.07 7.72 -3.53
C LYS A 27 -4.38 7.01 -4.67
N TYR A 28 -3.89 7.77 -5.65
CA TYR A 28 -3.16 7.23 -6.79
C TYR A 28 -1.90 8.06 -7.07
N GLN A 29 -0.88 7.39 -7.59
CA GLN A 29 0.39 8.00 -8.01
C GLN A 29 0.17 8.80 -9.28
N LYS A 30 0.49 10.09 -9.26
CA LYS A 30 0.23 11.03 -10.36
C LYS A 30 1.30 11.02 -11.43
N THR A 31 2.54 10.73 -11.04
CA THR A 31 3.71 10.71 -11.92
C THR A 31 4.62 9.55 -11.57
N ASP A 32 5.43 9.09 -12.50
CA ASP A 32 6.45 8.07 -12.23
C ASP A 32 7.44 8.57 -11.18
N LEU A 33 7.73 7.74 -10.18
CA LEU A 33 8.83 7.95 -9.25
C LEU A 33 9.99 7.03 -9.62
N THR A 34 11.20 7.52 -9.50
CA THR A 34 12.42 6.81 -9.91
C THR A 34 13.40 6.63 -8.76
N ARG A 35 13.98 5.44 -8.68
CA ARG A 35 15.17 5.13 -7.87
C ARG A 35 16.28 4.60 -8.74
N ASN A 36 17.50 5.04 -8.48
CA ASN A 36 18.69 4.64 -9.22
C ASN A 36 19.87 4.52 -8.24
N ASN A 37 20.62 3.44 -8.37
CA ASN A 37 21.85 3.16 -7.62
C ASN A 37 21.70 3.31 -6.10
N THR A 38 20.55 2.93 -5.54
CA THR A 38 20.30 3.05 -4.10
C THR A 38 19.21 2.09 -3.62
N THR A 39 19.41 1.55 -2.43
CA THR A 39 18.43 0.74 -1.70
C THR A 39 17.66 1.54 -0.64
N THR A 40 17.91 2.87 -0.55
CA THR A 40 17.20 3.75 0.37
C THR A 40 15.78 4.03 -0.15
N TYR A 41 14.79 3.91 0.70
CA TYR A 41 13.40 4.17 0.36
C TYR A 41 13.16 5.62 -0.05
N LEU A 42 12.29 5.79 -1.05
CA LEU A 42 11.64 7.04 -1.40
C LEU A 42 10.16 6.89 -1.09
N ASP A 43 9.66 7.69 -0.17
CA ASP A 43 8.25 7.72 0.15
C ASP A 43 7.47 8.52 -0.91
N SER A 44 6.35 7.97 -1.37
CA SER A 44 5.44 8.68 -2.26
C SER A 44 4.72 9.78 -1.50
N THR A 45 4.66 10.96 -2.08
CA THR A 45 3.82 12.07 -1.59
C THR A 45 2.36 11.94 -2.01
N ASP A 46 2.08 11.14 -3.03
CA ASP A 46 0.73 10.92 -3.56
C ASP A 46 0.00 9.75 -2.87
N LEU A 47 0.75 8.68 -2.50
CA LEU A 47 0.20 7.47 -1.88
C LEU A 47 0.23 7.57 -0.34
N VAL A 48 -0.49 8.57 0.18
CA VAL A 48 -0.59 8.86 1.61
C VAL A 48 -2.06 8.96 2.00
N ILE A 49 -2.49 8.21 3.03
CA ILE A 49 -3.86 8.28 3.59
C ILE A 49 -3.77 8.44 5.10
N ALA A 50 -4.48 9.44 5.63
CA ALA A 50 -4.60 9.63 7.08
C ALA A 50 -5.47 8.54 7.71
N LEU A 51 -5.01 8.00 8.84
CA LEU A 51 -5.66 6.98 9.64
C LEU A 51 -6.04 7.54 11.01
N ALA A 52 -7.26 7.26 11.45
CA ALA A 52 -7.73 7.69 12.77
C ALA A 52 -7.31 6.70 13.87
N ALA A 53 -7.02 7.20 15.06
CA ALA A 53 -6.78 6.37 16.24
C ALA A 53 -8.02 5.54 16.58
N GLY A 54 -7.82 4.31 17.04
CA GLY A 54 -8.91 3.40 17.43
C GLY A 54 -9.77 2.90 16.27
N ALA A 55 -9.32 3.07 15.04
CA ALA A 55 -10.07 2.65 13.85
C ALA A 55 -9.45 1.43 13.18
N ALA A 56 -10.29 0.63 12.53
CA ALA A 56 -9.85 -0.46 11.68
C ALA A 56 -10.27 -0.25 10.23
N TYR A 57 -9.45 -0.77 9.33
CA TYR A 57 -9.60 -0.59 7.89
C TYR A 57 -9.37 -1.89 7.14
N THR A 58 -10.12 -2.11 6.07
CA THR A 58 -9.67 -2.98 4.98
C THR A 58 -8.76 -2.18 4.06
N PHE A 59 -7.69 -2.82 3.60
CA PHE A 59 -6.69 -2.25 2.72
C PHE A 59 -6.63 -3.00 1.40
N GLU A 60 -6.54 -2.28 0.31
CA GLU A 60 -6.21 -2.81 -1.00
C GLU A 60 -5.34 -1.82 -1.78
N GLY A 61 -4.49 -2.35 -2.66
CA GLY A 61 -3.63 -1.55 -3.51
C GLY A 61 -3.29 -2.27 -4.80
N LEU A 62 -2.79 -1.50 -5.75
CA LEU A 62 -2.18 -2.01 -6.98
C LEU A 62 -1.00 -1.11 -7.32
N PHE A 63 0.19 -1.67 -7.31
CA PHE A 63 1.41 -0.97 -7.65
C PHE A 63 1.93 -1.48 -8.99
N PHE A 64 1.98 -0.61 -9.96
CA PHE A 64 2.66 -0.85 -11.22
C PHE A 64 4.12 -0.44 -11.08
N TYR A 65 5.02 -1.25 -11.60
CA TYR A 65 6.45 -0.98 -11.53
C TYR A 65 7.20 -1.48 -12.76
N ASP A 66 8.37 -0.90 -12.95
CA ASP A 66 9.31 -1.28 -13.99
C ASP A 66 10.71 -1.32 -13.39
N THR A 67 11.39 -2.45 -13.50
CA THR A 67 12.73 -2.67 -12.94
C THR A 67 13.44 -3.81 -13.64
N SER A 68 14.78 -3.83 -13.56
CA SER A 68 15.57 -4.93 -14.09
C SER A 68 15.55 -6.15 -13.16
N ALA A 69 15.83 -7.32 -13.71
CA ALA A 69 15.99 -8.55 -12.93
C ALA A 69 17.16 -8.53 -11.92
N THR A 70 18.06 -7.55 -12.06
CA THR A 70 19.19 -7.39 -11.12
C THR A 70 18.83 -6.48 -9.95
N ALA A 71 18.03 -5.43 -10.21
CA ALA A 71 17.67 -4.45 -9.19
C ALA A 71 16.53 -4.95 -8.30
N ASP A 72 15.52 -5.58 -8.90
CA ASP A 72 14.24 -5.84 -8.28
C ASP A 72 13.62 -4.59 -7.63
N ILE A 73 12.39 -4.64 -7.21
CA ILE A 73 11.77 -3.58 -6.42
C ILE A 73 11.47 -4.07 -5.01
N LYS A 74 11.69 -3.24 -4.01
CA LYS A 74 11.10 -3.42 -2.69
C LYS A 74 10.12 -2.31 -2.41
N ILE A 75 8.96 -2.68 -1.89
CA ILE A 75 7.88 -1.76 -1.51
C ILE A 75 7.69 -1.85 -0.02
N ARG A 76 7.49 -0.69 0.60
CA ARG A 76 7.21 -0.56 2.02
C ARG A 76 5.89 0.16 2.23
N ILE A 77 5.07 -0.35 3.14
CA ILE A 77 3.94 0.39 3.73
C ILE A 77 4.30 0.71 5.17
N THR A 78 4.37 1.98 5.49
CA THR A 78 4.56 2.49 6.86
C THR A 78 3.21 2.95 7.41
N LEU A 79 2.90 2.54 8.63
CA LEU A 79 1.69 2.84 9.37
C LEU A 79 2.00 3.71 10.59
N PRO A 80 0.99 4.30 11.25
CA PRO A 80 1.19 4.96 12.54
C PRO A 80 1.78 4.01 13.58
N THR A 81 2.64 4.52 14.44
CA THR A 81 3.28 3.74 15.52
C THR A 81 2.24 3.01 16.37
N GLY A 82 2.46 1.71 16.55
CA GLY A 82 1.56 0.82 17.30
C GLY A 82 0.36 0.33 16.50
N ALA A 83 0.25 0.65 15.21
CA ALA A 83 -0.74 0.01 14.36
C ALA A 83 -0.37 -1.46 14.11
N VAL A 84 -1.40 -2.29 13.98
CA VAL A 84 -1.28 -3.72 13.67
C VAL A 84 -1.85 -3.96 12.28
N SER A 85 -1.17 -4.73 11.45
CA SER A 85 -1.66 -5.02 10.11
C SER A 85 -1.42 -6.47 9.70
N LEU A 86 -2.31 -6.97 8.86
CA LEU A 86 -2.17 -8.24 8.15
C LEU A 86 -2.38 -7.92 6.67
N ILE A 87 -1.28 -7.83 5.91
CA ILE A 87 -1.32 -7.48 4.49
C ILE A 87 -0.62 -8.58 3.70
N SER A 88 -1.31 -9.13 2.71
CA SER A 88 -0.81 -10.15 1.80
C SER A 88 -0.60 -9.56 0.41
N PRO A 89 0.64 -9.47 -0.09
CA PRO A 89 0.92 -9.03 -1.44
C PRO A 89 0.76 -10.19 -2.44
N TRP A 90 0.21 -9.87 -3.61
CA TRP A 90 0.15 -10.74 -4.77
C TRP A 90 0.96 -10.12 -5.89
N SER A 91 1.87 -10.84 -6.49
CA SER A 91 2.68 -10.37 -7.61
C SER A 91 2.55 -11.32 -8.79
N SER A 92 2.50 -10.75 -10.00
CA SER A 92 2.57 -11.50 -11.26
C SER A 92 4.00 -11.68 -11.76
N GLY A 93 5.00 -11.26 -11.00
CA GLY A 93 6.39 -11.27 -11.39
C GLY A 93 7.04 -12.65 -11.41
N THR A 94 8.02 -12.82 -12.29
CA THR A 94 8.93 -13.97 -12.30
C THR A 94 9.89 -13.84 -11.12
N GLY A 95 9.69 -14.64 -10.08
CA GLY A 95 10.67 -14.79 -9.02
C GLY A 95 10.75 -13.61 -8.05
N ILE A 96 10.04 -13.73 -6.97
CA ILE A 96 10.41 -13.05 -5.74
C ILE A 96 11.42 -13.97 -5.08
N SER A 97 12.65 -13.49 -4.83
CA SER A 97 13.71 -14.24 -4.17
C SER A 97 14.03 -15.60 -4.79
N ALA A 98 15.25 -16.03 -4.74
CA ALA A 98 15.85 -17.22 -5.35
C ALA A 98 15.20 -18.58 -5.05
N THR A 99 14.05 -18.62 -4.42
CA THR A 99 13.26 -19.81 -4.17
C THR A 99 11.92 -19.68 -4.90
N ALA A 100 12.00 -19.81 -6.21
CA ALA A 100 10.92 -19.70 -7.15
C ALA A 100 9.61 -20.38 -6.73
N ASN A 101 8.59 -19.58 -6.52
CA ASN A 101 7.22 -20.03 -6.73
C ASN A 101 6.50 -18.98 -7.58
N PRO A 102 6.01 -19.27 -8.79
CA PRO A 102 5.40 -18.29 -9.70
C PRO A 102 4.06 -17.74 -9.20
N LEU A 103 3.56 -18.24 -8.10
CA LEU A 103 2.41 -17.72 -7.36
C LEU A 103 2.89 -17.30 -5.97
N ASN A 104 3.73 -16.26 -5.91
CA ASN A 104 4.20 -15.78 -4.61
C ASN A 104 3.09 -15.06 -3.85
N GLN A 105 2.39 -15.85 -3.09
CA GLN A 105 1.59 -15.42 -1.99
C GLN A 105 2.51 -15.36 -0.77
N GLN A 106 3.02 -14.19 -0.47
CA GLN A 106 3.72 -13.97 0.79
C GLN A 106 2.68 -13.50 1.80
N ALA A 107 2.20 -14.41 2.64
CA ALA A 107 1.45 -14.03 3.81
C ALA A 107 2.42 -13.38 4.79
N VAL A 108 2.37 -12.08 4.90
CA VAL A 108 3.06 -11.37 5.98
C VAL A 108 2.06 -11.22 7.12
N ALA A 109 2.08 -12.17 8.03
CA ALA A 109 1.49 -11.98 9.34
C ALA A 109 2.51 -11.20 10.17
N ASP A 110 2.65 -9.91 9.93
CA ASP A 110 3.48 -9.07 10.78
C ASP A 110 2.61 -8.12 11.57
N VAL A 111 2.85 -8.16 12.87
CA VAL A 111 2.20 -7.32 13.89
C VAL A 111 2.95 -5.99 13.98
N SER A 112 3.54 -5.52 12.88
CA SER A 112 4.37 -4.33 12.87
C SER A 112 3.71 -3.17 12.12
N ASP A 113 4.15 -1.97 12.44
CA ASP A 113 3.78 -0.73 11.77
C ASP A 113 4.54 -0.52 10.44
N VAL A 114 5.38 -1.49 10.03
CA VAL A 114 6.13 -1.47 8.78
C VAL A 114 6.02 -2.82 8.07
N ASN A 115 5.51 -2.80 6.84
CA ASN A 115 5.42 -3.98 5.97
C ASN A 115 6.30 -3.78 4.75
N GLU A 116 7.19 -4.71 4.48
CA GLU A 116 8.11 -4.67 3.34
C GLU A 116 7.97 -5.91 2.45
N TRP A 117 7.98 -5.72 1.13
CA TRP A 117 7.95 -6.80 0.14
C TRP A 117 8.95 -6.54 -0.97
N ILE A 118 9.51 -7.63 -1.48
CA ILE A 118 10.38 -7.61 -2.64
C ILE A 118 9.63 -8.27 -3.80
N ALA A 119 9.64 -7.62 -4.96
CA ALA A 119 9.10 -8.19 -6.19
C ALA A 119 10.17 -8.18 -7.29
N GLY A 120 10.27 -9.29 -8.00
CA GLY A 120 11.24 -9.47 -9.06
C GLY A 120 10.95 -8.59 -10.27
N GLY A 121 12.01 -8.09 -10.91
CA GLY A 121 11.98 -7.47 -12.22
C GLY A 121 12.25 -8.47 -13.33
N VAL A 122 11.91 -8.11 -14.56
CA VAL A 122 12.28 -8.89 -15.77
C VAL A 122 13.32 -8.12 -16.56
N ALA A 123 12.93 -6.98 -17.09
CA ALA A 123 13.78 -6.07 -17.85
C ALA A 123 13.11 -4.70 -17.88
N ILE A 124 13.91 -3.66 -18.05
CA ILE A 124 13.39 -2.30 -18.25
C ILE A 124 12.48 -2.27 -19.50
N GLY A 125 11.33 -1.58 -19.34
CA GLY A 125 10.26 -1.55 -20.34
C GLY A 125 9.23 -2.66 -20.18
N THR A 126 9.42 -3.59 -19.22
CA THR A 126 8.42 -4.62 -18.90
C THR A 126 7.65 -4.23 -17.65
N LEU A 127 6.41 -3.76 -17.88
CA LEU A 127 5.53 -3.35 -16.80
C LEU A 127 5.02 -4.56 -16.02
N MET A 128 5.16 -4.49 -14.70
CA MET A 128 4.74 -5.53 -13.76
C MET A 128 3.87 -4.92 -12.66
N SER A 129 3.23 -5.76 -11.84
CA SER A 129 2.37 -5.28 -10.76
C SER A 129 2.46 -6.10 -9.50
N ILE A 130 2.18 -5.43 -8.36
CA ILE A 130 1.95 -6.02 -7.05
C ILE A 130 0.58 -5.56 -6.55
N ARG A 131 -0.23 -6.50 -6.06
CA ARG A 131 -1.54 -6.21 -5.48
C ARG A 131 -1.57 -6.63 -4.01
N PRO A 132 -1.27 -5.75 -3.06
CA PRO A 132 -1.45 -6.02 -1.66
C PRO A 132 -2.94 -5.87 -1.26
N VAL A 133 -3.40 -6.79 -0.41
CA VAL A 133 -4.72 -6.73 0.22
C VAL A 133 -4.59 -7.09 1.69
N GLY A 134 -5.43 -6.53 2.54
CA GLY A 134 -5.32 -6.84 3.95
C GLY A 134 -6.22 -6.04 4.88
N TRP A 135 -5.79 -6.03 6.12
CA TRP A 135 -6.47 -5.37 7.22
C TRP A 135 -5.47 -4.59 8.07
N ILE A 136 -5.91 -3.45 8.58
CA ILE A 136 -5.12 -2.55 9.43
C ILE A 136 -5.96 -2.16 10.64
N ASN A 137 -5.38 -2.23 11.84
CA ASN A 137 -5.97 -1.74 13.08
C ASN A 137 -5.04 -0.70 13.72
N VAL A 138 -5.54 0.52 13.90
CA VAL A 138 -4.80 1.61 14.52
C VAL A 138 -5.14 1.65 16.00
N THR A 139 -4.43 0.87 16.80
CA THR A 139 -4.67 0.77 18.26
C THR A 139 -4.11 1.97 19.04
N GLY A 140 -3.12 2.65 18.47
CA GLY A 140 -2.39 3.75 19.10
C GLY A 140 -2.84 5.13 18.61
N SER A 141 -1.87 5.94 18.22
CA SER A 141 -2.09 7.30 17.74
C SER A 141 -2.54 7.34 16.28
N ALA A 142 -3.33 8.35 15.93
CA ALA A 142 -3.62 8.68 14.54
C ALA A 142 -2.31 9.05 13.79
N GLY A 143 -2.30 8.84 12.49
CA GLY A 143 -1.15 9.16 11.63
C GLY A 143 -1.42 8.79 10.19
N ASN A 144 -0.37 8.68 9.39
CA ASN A 144 -0.49 8.39 7.97
C ASN A 144 -0.08 6.94 7.65
N LEU A 145 -0.83 6.31 6.74
CA LEU A 145 -0.31 5.24 5.92
C LEU A 145 0.49 5.90 4.79
N THR A 146 1.73 5.46 4.58
CA THR A 146 2.62 5.97 3.52
C THR A 146 3.23 4.80 2.76
N VAL A 147 3.25 4.90 1.43
CA VAL A 147 3.91 3.92 0.57
C VAL A 147 5.28 4.44 0.16
N GLY A 148 6.31 3.65 0.40
CA GLY A 148 7.67 3.90 -0.08
C GLY A 148 8.16 2.76 -0.98
N PHE A 149 9.13 3.06 -1.85
CA PHE A 149 9.78 2.05 -2.67
C PHE A 149 11.28 2.30 -2.81
N ALA A 150 12.02 1.26 -3.14
CA ALA A 150 13.45 1.33 -3.44
C ALA A 150 13.87 0.21 -4.38
N GLN A 151 15.11 0.25 -4.84
CA GLN A 151 15.76 -0.94 -5.40
C GLN A 151 16.03 -1.94 -4.27
N ASN A 152 15.79 -3.22 -4.52
CA ASN A 152 16.19 -4.26 -3.59
C ASN A 152 17.72 -4.44 -3.60
N THR A 153 18.31 -4.41 -4.79
CA THR A 153 19.77 -4.37 -4.99
C THR A 153 20.12 -3.09 -5.75
N ALA A 154 21.09 -2.32 -5.23
CA ALA A 154 21.52 -1.09 -5.90
C ALA A 154 22.03 -1.38 -7.32
N SER A 155 21.48 -0.71 -8.30
CA SER A 155 21.80 -0.88 -9.72
C SER A 155 21.75 0.47 -10.43
N ALA A 156 22.63 0.67 -11.39
CA ALA A 156 22.63 1.86 -12.26
C ALA A 156 21.40 1.90 -13.21
N VAL A 157 20.64 0.81 -13.29
CA VAL A 157 19.37 0.76 -14.03
C VAL A 157 18.25 1.26 -13.15
N ASN A 158 17.39 2.12 -13.70
CA ASN A 158 16.28 2.69 -12.95
C ASN A 158 15.28 1.62 -12.47
N THR A 159 14.75 1.83 -11.28
CA THR A 159 13.54 1.19 -10.78
C THR A 159 12.47 2.26 -10.64
N LEU A 160 11.30 2.03 -11.22
CA LEU A 160 10.21 2.99 -11.27
C LEU A 160 8.99 2.44 -10.54
N LEU A 161 8.40 3.27 -9.67
CA LEU A 161 7.01 3.13 -9.26
C LEU A 161 6.18 3.96 -10.21
N LYS A 162 5.30 3.31 -10.95
CA LYS A 162 4.61 3.92 -12.09
C LYS A 162 3.41 4.75 -11.69
N GLN A 163 3.16 5.78 -12.48
CA GLN A 163 1.90 6.50 -12.53
C GLN A 163 0.72 5.52 -12.64
N GLY A 164 -0.38 5.84 -11.95
CA GLY A 164 -1.57 4.98 -11.91
C GLY A 164 -1.52 3.89 -10.84
N SER A 165 -0.40 3.70 -10.13
CA SER A 165 -0.37 2.92 -8.89
C SER A 165 -1.34 3.54 -7.88
N TRP A 166 -2.05 2.74 -7.10
CA TRP A 166 -3.04 3.25 -6.17
C TRP A 166 -3.16 2.44 -4.90
N ILE A 167 -3.71 3.06 -3.87
CA ILE A 167 -4.12 2.46 -2.60
C ILE A 167 -5.53 2.89 -2.25
N ALA A 168 -6.27 2.01 -1.58
CA ALA A 168 -7.59 2.32 -1.05
C ALA A 168 -7.77 1.71 0.33
N LEU A 169 -8.47 2.45 1.19
CA LEU A 169 -8.88 2.04 2.52
C LEU A 169 -10.38 2.20 2.68
N THR A 170 -11.01 1.22 3.30
CA THR A 170 -12.39 1.34 3.76
C THR A 170 -12.39 1.16 5.27
N ARG A 171 -12.85 2.15 6.01
CA ARG A 171 -13.02 2.05 7.46
C ARG A 171 -14.12 1.05 7.78
N VAL A 172 -13.87 0.14 8.74
CA VAL A 172 -14.83 -0.89 9.14
C VAL A 172 -15.41 -0.66 10.54
N PHE A 173 -14.67 0.01 11.43
CA PHE A 173 -15.14 0.54 12.72
C PHE A 173 -14.19 1.59 13.27
#